data_5a043d63b57dcd473f4f41bb1e14ede0
#
_entry.id   5a043d63b57dcd473f4f41bb1e14ede0
#
_cell.length_a   1.000
_cell.length_b   1.000
_cell.length_c   1.000
_cell.angle_alpha   90.00
_cell.angle_beta   90.00
_cell.angle_gamma   90.00
#
_symmetry.space_group_name_H-M   'P 1'
#
loop_
_entity.id
_entity.type
_entity.pdbx_description
1 polymer ?
#
loop_
_entity_poly.entity_id
_entity_poly.type
_entity_poly.pdbx_seq_one_letter_code
_entity_poly.pdbx_strand_id
1 'polypeptide(L)'
;MSQRLLDLLIKHEGFKSHAYKDTGGVLHIGIGRNIDEGGMGISQGEAYNMLHNDLVRVQDELSEAFDFYKNLDPIRQDALCNLCFNLGLPRLMKFKLALGHL
;
A
#
# COMPACT_ATOMS: atom_id res chain seq x y z
N MET A 1 -16.48 -0.15 -22.41
CA MET A 1 -15.03 -0.36 -22.66
C MET A 1 -14.80 -1.81 -23.01
N SER A 2 -14.03 -2.09 -24.08
CA SER A 2 -13.83 -3.47 -24.51
C SER A 2 -12.67 -4.13 -23.77
N GLN A 3 -12.82 -5.42 -23.50
CA GLN A 3 -11.73 -6.22 -22.93
C GLN A 3 -10.52 -6.26 -23.85
N ARG A 4 -10.76 -6.25 -25.16
CA ARG A 4 -9.68 -6.23 -26.15
C ARG A 4 -8.79 -5.00 -26.00
N LEU A 5 -9.36 -3.82 -25.76
CA LEU A 5 -8.60 -2.60 -25.56
C LEU A 5 -7.76 -2.68 -24.26
N LEU A 6 -8.38 -3.17 -23.19
CA LEU A 6 -7.67 -3.36 -21.92
C LEU A 6 -6.47 -4.29 -22.10
N ASP A 7 -6.69 -5.44 -22.73
CA ASP A 7 -5.63 -6.41 -22.94
C ASP A 7 -4.50 -5.85 -23.80
N LEU A 8 -4.87 -5.07 -24.84
CA LEU A 8 -3.91 -4.45 -25.74
C LEU A 8 -3.01 -3.44 -24.99
N LEU A 9 -3.62 -2.60 -24.17
CA LEU A 9 -2.89 -1.59 -23.38
C LEU A 9 -1.99 -2.24 -22.33
N ILE A 10 -2.47 -3.27 -21.64
CA ILE A 10 -1.67 -4.02 -20.68
C ILE A 10 -0.46 -4.65 -21.38
N LYS A 11 -0.67 -5.21 -22.57
CA LYS A 11 0.41 -5.80 -23.34
C LYS A 11 1.46 -4.77 -23.76
N HIS A 12 1.01 -3.59 -24.21
CA HIS A 12 1.92 -2.53 -24.69
C HIS A 12 2.64 -1.83 -23.56
N GLU A 13 1.91 -1.46 -22.49
CA GLU A 13 2.47 -0.69 -21.39
C GLU A 13 3.19 -1.56 -20.37
N GLY A 14 2.72 -2.81 -20.21
CA GLY A 14 3.22 -3.68 -19.15
C GLY A 14 2.79 -3.20 -17.77
N PHE A 15 3.15 -3.96 -16.74
CA PHE A 15 2.85 -3.63 -15.35
C PHE A 15 4.15 -3.38 -14.58
N LYS A 16 4.20 -2.25 -13.88
CA LYS A 16 5.29 -1.90 -12.97
C LYS A 16 4.72 -1.58 -11.60
N SER A 17 5.12 -2.35 -10.61
CA SER A 17 4.65 -2.16 -9.23
C SER A 17 5.25 -0.94 -8.54
N HIS A 18 6.37 -0.46 -9.03
CA HIS A 18 7.08 0.70 -8.47
C HIS A 18 7.23 1.79 -9.53
N ALA A 19 7.35 3.03 -9.06
CA ALA A 19 7.56 4.15 -9.95
C ALA A 19 8.84 3.99 -10.76
N TYR A 20 8.78 4.39 -12.01
CA TYR A 20 9.92 4.36 -12.93
C TYR A 20 9.92 5.60 -13.81
N LYS A 21 11.07 5.95 -14.35
CA LYS A 21 11.19 7.06 -15.30
C LYS A 21 11.26 6.50 -16.72
N ASP A 22 10.54 7.14 -17.64
CA ASP A 22 10.68 6.83 -19.05
C ASP A 22 11.94 7.50 -19.64
N THR A 23 12.17 7.38 -20.94
CA THR A 23 13.35 7.95 -21.61
C THR A 23 13.39 9.45 -21.53
N GLY A 24 12.25 10.12 -21.36
CA GLY A 24 12.16 11.57 -21.17
C GLY A 24 12.27 12.03 -19.73
N GLY A 25 12.45 11.11 -18.78
CA GLY A 25 12.56 11.43 -17.36
C GLY A 25 11.23 11.61 -16.66
N VAL A 26 10.12 11.21 -17.28
CA VAL A 26 8.77 11.33 -16.70
C VAL A 26 8.46 10.12 -15.85
N LEU A 27 7.95 10.35 -14.64
CA LEU A 27 7.60 9.29 -13.70
C LEU A 27 6.28 8.62 -14.07
N HIS A 28 6.29 7.28 -14.09
CA HIS A 28 5.13 6.44 -14.33
C HIS A 28 5.04 5.35 -13.27
N ILE A 29 3.85 4.76 -13.13
CA ILE A 29 3.63 3.59 -12.27
C ILE A 29 2.47 2.78 -12.83
N GLY A 30 2.41 1.51 -12.47
CA GLY A 30 1.29 0.66 -12.85
C GLY A 30 1.34 0.31 -14.33
N ILE A 31 0.25 0.56 -15.02
CA ILE A 31 0.11 0.28 -16.44
C ILE A 31 0.15 1.62 -17.19
N GLY A 32 1.35 2.19 -17.27
CA GLY A 32 1.60 3.41 -18.02
C GLY A 32 1.01 4.70 -17.44
N ARG A 33 0.67 4.70 -16.14
CA ARG A 33 0.11 5.91 -15.50
C ARG A 33 1.20 6.95 -15.27
N ASN A 34 1.07 8.11 -15.92
CA ASN A 34 1.96 9.25 -15.66
C ASN A 34 1.59 9.89 -14.32
N ILE A 35 2.50 9.80 -13.34
CA ILE A 35 2.30 10.34 -11.99
C ILE A 35 3.16 11.57 -11.72
N ASP A 36 3.84 12.08 -12.76
CA ASP A 36 4.60 13.32 -12.63
C ASP A 36 3.67 14.54 -12.60
N GLU A 37 4.20 15.69 -12.29
CA GLU A 37 3.42 16.94 -12.18
C GLU A 37 2.58 17.23 -13.43
N GLY A 38 3.10 16.94 -14.62
CA GLY A 38 2.38 17.14 -15.87
C GLY A 38 1.39 16.05 -16.22
N GLY A 39 1.30 14.99 -15.42
CA GLY A 39 0.45 13.84 -15.69
C GLY A 39 -0.83 13.84 -14.87
N MET A 40 -1.55 12.73 -14.97
CA MET A 40 -2.82 12.56 -14.26
C MET A 40 -2.69 12.35 -12.76
N GLY A 41 -1.53 11.85 -12.30
CA GLY A 41 -1.38 11.44 -10.91
C GLY A 41 -2.35 10.32 -10.56
N ILE A 42 -2.90 10.37 -9.35
CA ILE A 42 -3.94 9.43 -8.92
C ILE A 42 -5.16 10.21 -8.45
N SER A 43 -6.34 9.64 -8.65
CA SER A 43 -7.60 10.22 -8.16
C SER A 43 -7.78 9.94 -6.68
N GLN A 44 -8.70 10.68 -6.04
CA GLN A 44 -9.06 10.42 -4.65
C GLN A 44 -9.60 9.01 -4.46
N GLY A 45 -10.43 8.53 -5.40
CA GLY A 45 -10.94 7.15 -5.34
C GLY A 45 -9.83 6.12 -5.41
N GLU A 46 -8.86 6.33 -6.28
CA GLU A 46 -7.68 5.45 -6.37
C GLU A 46 -6.86 5.50 -5.08
N ALA A 47 -6.70 6.69 -4.49
CA ALA A 47 -5.99 6.84 -3.23
C ALA A 47 -6.69 6.08 -2.09
N TYR A 48 -8.02 6.14 -2.02
CA TYR A 48 -8.78 5.38 -1.02
C TYR A 48 -8.64 3.87 -1.22
N ASN A 49 -8.65 3.41 -2.47
CA ASN A 49 -8.45 1.99 -2.76
C ASN A 49 -7.05 1.53 -2.32
N MET A 50 -6.05 2.33 -2.58
CA MET A 50 -4.68 2.07 -2.13
C MET A 50 -4.60 2.01 -0.60
N LEU A 51 -5.22 2.96 0.07
CA LEU A 51 -5.25 3.00 1.54
C LEU A 51 -5.94 1.77 2.10
N HIS A 52 -7.08 1.38 1.53
CA HIS A 52 -7.80 0.19 1.95
C HIS A 52 -6.91 -1.05 1.82
N ASN A 53 -6.25 -1.21 0.68
CA ASN A 53 -5.35 -2.33 0.45
C ASN A 53 -4.17 -2.32 1.42
N ASP A 54 -3.62 -1.14 1.71
CA ASP A 54 -2.54 -0.99 2.68
C ASP A 54 -2.97 -1.42 4.08
N LEU A 55 -4.18 -1.01 4.49
CA LEU A 55 -4.71 -1.35 5.83
C LEU A 55 -5.01 -2.84 5.96
N VAL A 56 -5.52 -3.48 4.91
CA VAL A 56 -5.70 -4.93 4.91
C VAL A 56 -4.38 -5.64 5.14
N ARG A 57 -3.33 -5.20 4.46
CA ARG A 57 -1.99 -5.76 4.63
C ARG A 57 -1.47 -5.56 6.05
N VAL A 58 -1.66 -4.36 6.60
CA VAL A 58 -1.23 -4.04 7.98
C VAL A 58 -1.95 -4.93 8.98
N GLN A 59 -3.27 -5.13 8.82
CA GLN A 59 -4.04 -6.00 9.70
C GLN A 59 -3.56 -7.45 9.63
N ASP A 60 -3.25 -7.93 8.44
CA ASP A 60 -2.72 -9.29 8.26
C ASP A 60 -1.34 -9.44 8.93
N GLU A 61 -0.47 -8.44 8.77
CA GLU A 61 0.85 -8.43 9.43
C GLU A 61 0.71 -8.44 10.95
N LEU A 62 -0.20 -7.64 11.49
CA LEU A 62 -0.43 -7.59 12.94
C LEU A 62 -1.01 -8.90 13.46
N SER A 63 -1.95 -9.50 12.73
CA SER A 63 -2.56 -10.78 13.11
C SER A 63 -1.53 -11.90 13.15
N GLU A 64 -0.57 -11.90 12.25
CA GLU A 64 0.51 -12.88 12.24
C GLU A 64 1.56 -12.62 13.33
N ALA A 65 1.89 -11.35 13.54
CA ALA A 65 2.95 -10.98 14.49
C ALA A 65 2.51 -11.05 15.95
N PHE A 66 1.23 -10.81 16.23
CA PHE A 66 0.72 -10.72 17.60
C PHE A 66 -0.54 -11.57 17.75
N ASP A 67 -0.44 -12.64 18.52
CA ASP A 67 -1.58 -13.54 18.78
C ASP A 67 -2.75 -12.81 19.44
N PHE A 68 -2.47 -11.79 20.24
CA PHE A 68 -3.48 -11.05 20.97
C PHE A 68 -4.28 -10.08 20.08
N TYR A 69 -3.79 -9.75 18.86
CA TYR A 69 -4.38 -8.69 18.04
C TYR A 69 -5.88 -8.93 17.75
N LYS A 70 -6.23 -10.16 17.38
CA LYS A 70 -7.60 -10.51 17.03
C LYS A 70 -8.56 -10.39 18.21
N ASN A 71 -8.04 -10.46 19.43
CA ASN A 71 -8.84 -10.39 20.66
C ASN A 71 -8.97 -8.98 21.21
N LEU A 72 -8.29 -8.00 20.61
CA LEU A 72 -8.42 -6.61 21.01
C LEU A 72 -9.77 -6.06 20.55
N ASP A 73 -10.33 -5.12 21.33
CA ASP A 73 -11.51 -4.37 20.92
C ASP A 73 -11.19 -3.51 19.68
N PRO A 74 -12.21 -3.06 18.93
CA PRO A 74 -11.98 -2.30 17.69
C PRO A 74 -11.14 -1.04 17.88
N ILE A 75 -11.31 -0.33 18.99
CA ILE A 75 -10.57 0.91 19.24
C ILE A 75 -9.07 0.63 19.38
N ARG A 76 -8.72 -0.44 20.12
CA ARG A 76 -7.32 -0.83 20.29
C ARG A 76 -6.72 -1.42 19.02
N GLN A 77 -7.52 -2.18 18.25
CA GLN A 77 -7.08 -2.65 16.94
C GLN A 77 -6.76 -1.48 16.02
N ASP A 78 -7.62 -0.47 15.99
CA ASP A 78 -7.41 0.73 15.16
C ASP A 78 -6.14 1.48 15.59
N ALA A 79 -5.92 1.63 16.90
CA ALA A 79 -4.74 2.32 17.42
C ALA A 79 -3.45 1.59 17.00
N LEU A 80 -3.45 0.27 17.09
CA LEU A 80 -2.28 -0.53 16.71
C LEU A 80 -2.07 -0.51 15.18
N CYS A 81 -3.16 -0.56 14.40
CA CYS A 81 -3.09 -0.41 12.95
C CYS A 81 -2.49 0.94 12.55
N ASN A 82 -2.95 2.01 13.18
CA ASN A 82 -2.43 3.36 12.92
C ASN A 82 -0.94 3.44 13.22
N LEU A 83 -0.51 2.89 14.34
CA LEU A 83 0.89 2.88 14.73
C LEU A 83 1.73 2.06 13.73
N CYS A 84 1.27 0.88 13.37
CA CYS A 84 1.95 0.01 12.41
C CYS A 84 2.01 0.63 11.02
N PHE A 85 0.94 1.28 10.59
CA PHE A 85 0.89 1.97 9.30
C PHE A 85 1.98 3.05 9.23
N ASN A 86 2.19 3.80 10.31
CA ASN A 86 3.16 4.89 10.35
C ASN A 86 4.60 4.41 10.53
N LEU A 87 4.81 3.42 11.38
CA LEU A 87 6.16 2.93 11.71
C LEU A 87 6.64 1.81 10.78
N GLY A 88 5.72 1.01 10.27
CA GLY A 88 6.02 -0.27 9.66
C GLY A 88 6.22 -1.36 10.71
N LEU A 89 5.97 -2.61 10.34
CA LEU A 89 6.07 -3.73 11.26
C LEU A 89 7.48 -3.91 11.86
N PRO A 90 8.58 -3.78 11.08
CA PRO A 90 9.92 -3.95 11.66
C PRO A 90 10.21 -2.98 12.80
N ARG A 91 9.82 -1.71 12.67
CA ARG A 91 10.01 -0.72 13.73
C ARG A 91 9.12 -0.99 14.94
N LEU A 92 7.88 -1.41 14.69
CA LEU A 92 6.96 -1.79 15.75
C LEU A 92 7.51 -2.97 16.55
N MET A 93 8.07 -3.97 15.87
CA MET A 93 8.69 -5.12 16.52
C MET A 93 9.90 -4.73 17.35
N LYS A 94 10.73 -3.79 16.89
CA LYS A 94 11.84 -3.26 17.67
C LYS A 94 11.37 -2.55 18.94
N PHE A 95 10.29 -1.79 18.81
CA PHE A 95 9.68 -1.11 19.95
C PHE A 95 9.20 -2.11 21.00
N LYS A 96 8.55 -3.20 20.56
CA LYS A 96 8.13 -4.30 21.41
C LYS A 96 9.32 -4.90 22.19
N LEU A 97 10.41 -5.19 21.48
CA LEU A 97 11.61 -5.74 22.10
C LEU A 97 12.23 -4.79 23.11
N ALA A 98 12.26 -3.49 22.80
CA ALA A 98 12.79 -2.47 23.70
C ALA A 98 11.98 -2.37 24.99
N LEU A 99 10.66 -2.54 24.92
CA LEU A 99 9.78 -2.53 26.09
C LEU A 99 9.82 -3.84 26.87
N GLY A 100 10.33 -4.90 26.27
CA GLY A 100 10.42 -6.21 26.91
C GLY A 100 9.11 -6.98 26.97
N HIS A 101 8.02 -6.40 26.44
CA HIS A 101 6.71 -7.05 26.38
C HIS A 101 5.78 -6.34 25.41
N LEU A 102 4.79 -7.04 25.01
CA LEU A 102 3.62 -6.57 24.28
C LEU A 102 2.82 -7.79 23.85
#